data_0985b0d039839dfcc89756342740fb69
#
_entry.id   0985b0d039839dfcc89756342740fb69
#
_cell.length_a   1.000
_cell.length_b   1.000
_cell.length_c   1.000
_cell.angle_alpha   90.00
_cell.angle_beta   90.00
_cell.angle_gamma   90.00
#
_symmetry.space_group_name_H-M   'P 1'
#
loop_
_entity.id
_entity.type
_entity.pdbx_description
1 polymer ?
#
loop_
_entity_poly.entity_id
_entity_poly.type
_entity_poly.pdbx_seq_one_letter_code
_entity_poly.pdbx_strand_id
1 'polypeptide(L)'
;MSDGLKLRFLGVGNATAHELGNAAAVLEDDAAQPLLLIDCGATVVPAYLDRYGRLPTAIFITHTHLDHSGGLESLFYRLACEYPTLRPVRLYVPAPIIERLQQQLAEDPYKLAEGGMNFWDRFQLVPVGAHFWHVGLLFDVFAVSHHGYRAAFGLGMQGRFVYTGDTRPIPEVLARFAANGEVVFHDCALDANPSHTGSADLAKCYSQGLRDRLVLYHYESPETADMLRAQGYRVAEPGVCFDLASGGSADGHLRRVV
;
A
#
# COMPACT_ATOMS: atom_id res chain seq x y z
N MET A 1 -18.36 4.88 -15.43
CA MET A 1 -17.33 5.15 -14.40
C MET A 1 -16.16 5.74 -15.14
N SER A 2 -15.61 6.86 -14.66
CA SER A 2 -14.50 7.56 -15.31
C SER A 2 -13.29 6.65 -15.44
N ASP A 3 -12.62 6.68 -16.59
CA ASP A 3 -11.45 5.82 -16.88
C ASP A 3 -10.17 6.22 -16.12
N GLY A 4 -10.17 7.35 -15.43
CA GLY A 4 -8.99 7.89 -14.78
C GLY A 4 -8.90 7.49 -13.31
N LEU A 5 -8.07 6.49 -13.01
CA LEU A 5 -7.67 6.16 -11.64
C LEU A 5 -6.27 6.73 -11.37
N LYS A 6 -6.01 7.06 -10.11
CA LYS A 6 -4.71 7.59 -9.66
C LYS A 6 -4.27 6.86 -8.40
N LEU A 7 -2.95 6.74 -8.21
CA LEU A 7 -2.37 6.26 -6.95
C LEU A 7 -1.55 7.38 -6.32
N ARG A 8 -1.94 7.80 -5.14
CA ARG A 8 -1.24 8.83 -4.35
C ARG A 8 -0.51 8.20 -3.18
N PHE A 9 0.77 8.51 -3.02
CA PHE A 9 1.52 8.14 -1.82
C PHE A 9 1.28 9.15 -0.70
N LEU A 10 0.92 8.67 0.49
CA LEU A 10 0.85 9.47 1.72
C LEU A 10 2.20 9.51 2.44
N GLY A 11 2.92 8.41 2.39
CA GLY A 11 4.27 8.23 2.85
C GLY A 11 4.97 7.17 2.01
N VAL A 12 6.30 7.17 2.02
CA VAL A 12 7.13 6.30 1.16
C VAL A 12 8.29 5.66 1.91
N GLY A 13 8.43 5.96 3.20
CA GLY A 13 9.54 5.49 4.02
C GLY A 13 9.32 4.10 4.60
N ASN A 14 10.39 3.43 4.93
CA ASN A 14 10.40 2.20 5.72
C ASN A 14 10.13 2.50 7.22
N ALA A 15 10.20 1.48 8.07
CA ALA A 15 9.90 1.57 9.50
C ALA A 15 10.74 2.63 10.26
N THR A 16 11.91 2.99 9.78
CA THR A 16 12.84 3.92 10.43
C THR A 16 12.86 5.32 9.81
N ALA A 17 12.29 5.50 8.64
CA ALA A 17 12.31 6.73 7.85
C ALA A 17 11.19 7.69 8.25
N HIS A 18 11.22 8.20 9.46
CA HIS A 18 10.13 9.00 10.06
C HIS A 18 9.74 10.25 9.25
N GLU A 19 10.70 10.93 8.63
CA GLU A 19 10.47 12.14 7.82
C GLU A 19 9.77 11.86 6.50
N LEU A 20 9.85 10.65 5.97
CA LEU A 20 9.20 10.21 4.74
C LEU A 20 7.78 9.68 4.99
N GLY A 21 7.37 9.50 6.24
CA GLY A 21 6.14 8.82 6.62
C GLY A 21 6.15 7.35 6.24
N ASN A 22 5.36 6.54 6.94
CA ASN A 22 5.23 5.10 6.63
C ASN A 22 4.65 4.89 5.23
N ALA A 23 5.18 3.91 4.52
CA ALA A 23 4.76 3.58 3.16
C ALA A 23 3.27 3.24 3.09
N ALA A 24 2.51 4.10 2.42
CA ALA A 24 1.09 3.94 2.22
C ALA A 24 0.62 4.70 0.99
N ALA A 25 -0.35 4.14 0.28
CA ALA A 25 -0.89 4.76 -0.92
C ALA A 25 -2.43 4.77 -0.91
N VAL A 26 -3.01 5.73 -1.62
CA VAL A 26 -4.46 5.84 -1.80
C VAL A 26 -4.79 5.75 -3.27
N LEU A 27 -5.67 4.80 -3.62
CA LEU A 27 -6.32 4.80 -4.91
C LEU A 27 -7.39 5.90 -4.91
N GLU A 28 -7.27 6.83 -5.85
CA GLU A 28 -8.19 7.94 -6.07
C GLU A 28 -8.94 7.78 -7.41
N ASP A 29 -10.14 8.36 -7.49
CA ASP A 29 -10.83 8.57 -8.76
C ASP A 29 -10.36 9.85 -9.47
N ASP A 30 -10.94 10.17 -10.63
CA ASP A 30 -10.63 11.39 -11.40
C ASP A 30 -10.85 12.68 -10.61
N ALA A 31 -11.83 12.69 -9.70
CA ALA A 31 -12.15 13.83 -8.85
C ALA A 31 -11.28 13.88 -7.59
N ALA A 32 -10.19 13.09 -7.55
CA ALA A 32 -9.30 12.93 -6.38
C ALA A 32 -10.04 12.48 -5.11
N GLN A 33 -11.15 11.74 -5.27
CA GLN A 33 -11.83 11.15 -4.12
C GLN A 33 -11.15 9.84 -3.74
N PRO A 34 -10.81 9.63 -2.46
CA PRO A 34 -10.17 8.42 -2.00
C PRO A 34 -11.15 7.24 -2.06
N LEU A 35 -10.74 6.18 -2.75
CA LEU A 35 -11.48 4.94 -2.91
C LEU A 35 -10.97 3.87 -1.94
N LEU A 36 -9.66 3.61 -1.92
CA LEU A 36 -9.04 2.56 -1.12
C LEU A 36 -7.69 3.04 -0.59
N LEU A 37 -7.49 2.97 0.71
CA LEU A 37 -6.18 3.14 1.34
C LEU A 37 -5.44 1.78 1.32
N ILE A 38 -4.18 1.77 0.93
CA ILE A 38 -3.28 0.61 0.97
C ILE A 38 -2.27 0.85 2.08
N ASP A 39 -2.32 0.01 3.10
CA ASP A 39 -1.60 0.09 4.37
C ASP A 39 -1.95 1.30 5.24
N CYS A 40 -1.75 1.12 6.54
CA CYS A 40 -2.10 2.10 7.57
C CYS A 40 -1.07 2.04 8.71
N GLY A 41 0.17 2.48 8.44
CA GLY A 41 1.20 2.66 9.47
C GLY A 41 0.91 3.85 10.39
N ALA A 42 1.71 4.03 11.41
CA ALA A 42 1.47 5.01 12.48
C ALA A 42 1.33 6.47 12.00
N THR A 43 2.02 6.86 10.92
CA THR A 43 1.98 8.22 10.36
C THR A 43 0.85 8.45 9.36
N VAL A 44 0.14 7.38 8.95
CA VAL A 44 -0.78 7.42 7.80
C VAL A 44 -2.09 8.13 8.11
N VAL A 45 -2.67 7.91 9.30
CA VAL A 45 -3.96 8.52 9.66
C VAL A 45 -3.89 10.05 9.68
N PRO A 46 -2.89 10.70 10.29
CA PRO A 46 -2.71 12.15 10.18
C PRO A 46 -2.55 12.62 8.73
N ALA A 47 -1.67 12.00 7.93
CA ALA A 47 -1.44 12.37 6.54
C ALA A 47 -2.72 12.22 5.68
N TYR A 48 -3.51 11.18 5.93
CA TYR A 48 -4.80 10.98 5.26
C TYR A 48 -5.80 12.10 5.60
N LEU A 49 -5.91 12.46 6.89
CA LEU A 49 -6.79 13.55 7.34
C LEU A 49 -6.36 14.90 6.76
N ASP A 50 -5.08 15.21 6.76
CA ASP A 50 -4.54 16.45 6.17
C ASP A 50 -4.87 16.53 4.66
N ARG A 51 -4.82 15.41 3.96
CA ARG A 51 -5.09 15.38 2.52
C ARG A 51 -6.58 15.43 2.17
N TYR A 52 -7.43 14.69 2.91
CA TYR A 52 -8.83 14.47 2.51
C TYR A 52 -9.87 15.08 3.44
N GLY A 53 -9.47 15.59 4.60
CA GLY A 53 -10.38 16.19 5.59
C GLY A 53 -11.37 15.17 6.20
N ARG A 54 -11.16 13.89 6.00
CA ARG A 54 -12.06 12.81 6.48
C ARG A 54 -11.28 11.51 6.73
N LEU A 55 -11.84 10.61 7.51
CA LEU A 55 -11.26 9.27 7.75
C LEU A 55 -11.47 8.33 6.55
N PRO A 56 -10.58 7.33 6.36
CA PRO A 56 -10.75 6.33 5.31
C PRO A 56 -11.99 5.48 5.55
N THR A 57 -12.63 5.04 4.47
CA THR A 57 -13.82 4.15 4.52
C THR A 57 -13.49 2.72 4.14
N ALA A 58 -12.35 2.50 3.52
CA ALA A 58 -11.85 1.19 3.10
C ALA A 58 -10.32 1.16 3.14
N ILE A 59 -9.75 0.09 3.67
CA ILE A 59 -8.31 -0.13 3.83
C ILE A 59 -7.99 -1.56 3.37
N PHE A 60 -6.91 -1.74 2.61
CA PHE A 60 -6.27 -3.02 2.36
C PHE A 60 -4.96 -3.10 3.12
N ILE A 61 -4.69 -4.18 3.83
CA ILE A 61 -3.44 -4.42 4.56
C ILE A 61 -2.60 -5.45 3.82
N THR A 62 -1.39 -5.06 3.44
CA THR A 62 -0.43 -5.95 2.74
C THR A 62 0.15 -6.99 3.68
N HIS A 63 0.55 -6.57 4.87
CA HIS A 63 1.10 -7.42 5.93
C HIS A 63 1.01 -6.73 7.30
N THR A 64 1.45 -7.41 8.37
CA THR A 64 1.16 -6.98 9.74
C THR A 64 2.31 -6.28 10.45
N HIS A 65 3.36 -5.83 9.79
CA HIS A 65 4.34 -4.95 10.43
C HIS A 65 3.70 -3.62 10.83
N LEU A 66 4.18 -3.02 11.91
CA LEU A 66 3.54 -1.84 12.50
C LEU A 66 3.66 -0.59 11.63
N ASP A 67 4.68 -0.48 10.80
CA ASP A 67 4.79 0.57 9.79
C ASP A 67 3.76 0.44 8.64
N HIS A 68 3.04 -0.70 8.55
CA HIS A 68 1.94 -0.96 7.62
C HIS A 68 0.57 -1.13 8.30
N SER A 69 0.51 -1.40 9.59
CA SER A 69 -0.74 -1.69 10.32
C SER A 69 -0.93 -0.92 11.63
N GLY A 70 0.14 -0.36 12.22
CA GLY A 70 0.09 0.25 13.55
C GLY A 70 -0.81 1.48 13.68
N GLY A 71 -1.10 2.16 12.58
CA GLY A 71 -2.05 3.28 12.55
C GLY A 71 -3.50 2.86 12.72
N LEU A 72 -3.83 1.57 12.56
CA LEU A 72 -5.18 1.06 12.78
C LEU A 72 -5.64 1.23 14.23
N GLU A 73 -4.73 1.16 15.20
CA GLU A 73 -5.05 1.42 16.60
C GLU A 73 -5.51 2.87 16.80
N SER A 74 -4.73 3.85 16.31
CA SER A 74 -5.10 5.26 16.43
C SER A 74 -6.39 5.57 15.66
N LEU A 75 -6.62 4.93 14.52
CA LEU A 75 -7.85 5.04 13.75
C LEU A 75 -9.05 4.47 14.54
N PHE A 76 -8.86 3.33 15.23
CA PHE A 76 -9.89 2.75 16.09
C PHE A 76 -10.35 3.74 17.17
N TYR A 77 -9.41 4.34 17.91
CA TYR A 77 -9.76 5.32 18.94
C TYR A 77 -10.47 6.55 18.38
N ARG A 78 -10.06 7.06 17.22
CA ARG A 78 -10.76 8.16 16.56
C ARG A 78 -12.18 7.78 16.16
N LEU A 79 -12.38 6.61 15.56
CA LEU A 79 -13.69 6.10 15.18
C LEU A 79 -14.58 5.85 16.39
N ALA A 80 -14.02 5.41 17.52
CA ALA A 80 -14.76 5.13 18.73
C ALA A 80 -15.16 6.40 19.50
N CYS A 81 -14.23 7.35 19.64
CA CYS A 81 -14.39 8.50 20.52
C CYS A 81 -14.82 9.78 19.79
N GLU A 82 -14.23 10.06 18.60
CA GLU A 82 -14.47 11.30 17.87
C GLU A 82 -15.60 11.15 16.83
N TYR A 83 -15.77 9.95 16.24
CA TYR A 83 -16.71 9.70 15.16
C TYR A 83 -17.59 8.46 15.39
N PRO A 84 -18.29 8.36 16.54
CA PRO A 84 -19.02 7.14 16.93
C PRO A 84 -20.19 6.78 16.00
N THR A 85 -20.69 7.73 15.22
CA THR A 85 -21.81 7.53 14.28
C THR A 85 -21.37 7.10 12.88
N LEU A 86 -20.07 7.15 12.57
CA LEU A 86 -19.58 6.67 11.29
C LEU A 86 -19.75 5.14 11.19
N ARG A 87 -20.03 4.69 9.95
CA ARG A 87 -20.05 3.25 9.67
C ARG A 87 -18.67 2.64 9.90
N PRO A 88 -18.58 1.36 10.29
CA PRO A 88 -17.31 0.65 10.38
C PRO A 88 -16.52 0.75 9.06
N VAL A 89 -15.21 0.95 9.18
CA VAL A 89 -14.28 0.96 8.04
C VAL A 89 -14.14 -0.45 7.50
N ARG A 90 -14.25 -0.63 6.18
CA ARG A 90 -13.98 -1.92 5.55
C ARG A 90 -12.48 -2.21 5.59
N LEU A 91 -12.11 -3.30 6.23
CA LEU A 91 -10.74 -3.75 6.36
C LEU A 91 -10.51 -5.02 5.55
N TYR A 92 -9.97 -4.88 4.35
CA TYR A 92 -9.61 -5.99 3.47
C TYR A 92 -8.28 -6.58 3.91
N VAL A 93 -8.30 -7.83 4.34
CA VAL A 93 -7.12 -8.51 4.89
C VAL A 93 -6.95 -9.86 4.21
N PRO A 94 -5.78 -10.15 3.62
CA PRO A 94 -5.47 -11.50 3.14
C PRO A 94 -5.69 -12.54 4.22
N ALA A 95 -6.47 -13.59 3.91
CA ALA A 95 -6.92 -14.56 4.90
C ALA A 95 -5.79 -15.16 5.77
N PRO A 96 -4.57 -15.44 5.23
CA PRO A 96 -3.49 -16.03 6.03
C PRO A 96 -2.93 -15.13 7.14
N ILE A 97 -3.14 -13.80 7.08
CA ILE A 97 -2.56 -12.87 8.07
C ILE A 97 -3.60 -12.34 9.07
N ILE A 98 -4.86 -12.75 8.97
CA ILE A 98 -5.95 -12.25 9.84
C ILE A 98 -5.68 -12.57 11.30
N GLU A 99 -5.32 -13.81 11.62
CA GLU A 99 -5.07 -14.23 13.00
C GLU A 99 -3.97 -13.37 13.64
N ARG A 100 -2.88 -13.14 12.92
CA ARG A 100 -1.78 -12.32 13.41
C ARG A 100 -2.19 -10.86 13.59
N LEU A 101 -2.95 -10.29 12.66
CA LEU A 101 -3.47 -8.94 12.78
C LEU A 101 -4.40 -8.81 13.99
N GLN A 102 -5.26 -9.81 14.22
CA GLN A 102 -6.14 -9.87 15.38
C GLN A 102 -5.34 -9.89 16.68
N GLN A 103 -4.32 -10.74 16.78
CA GLN A 103 -3.47 -10.80 17.97
C GLN A 103 -2.75 -9.49 18.26
N GLN A 104 -2.42 -8.71 17.24
CA GLN A 104 -1.73 -7.43 17.41
C GLN A 104 -2.66 -6.27 17.81
N LEU A 105 -3.90 -6.25 17.30
CA LEU A 105 -4.74 -5.04 17.34
C LEU A 105 -6.14 -5.26 17.90
N ALA A 106 -6.60 -6.49 18.07
CA ALA A 106 -7.99 -6.77 18.43
C ALA A 106 -8.16 -7.77 19.60
N GLU A 107 -7.08 -8.09 20.28
CA GLU A 107 -7.11 -8.88 21.52
C GLU A 107 -7.74 -8.09 22.67
N ASP A 108 -8.10 -8.77 23.73
CA ASP A 108 -8.83 -8.23 24.87
C ASP A 108 -8.30 -6.90 25.46
N PRO A 109 -6.98 -6.62 25.49
CA PRO A 109 -6.47 -5.33 25.98
C PRO A 109 -6.99 -4.10 25.21
N TYR A 110 -7.46 -4.29 23.99
CA TYR A 110 -7.96 -3.21 23.13
C TYR A 110 -9.48 -2.98 23.25
N LYS A 111 -10.14 -3.66 24.17
CA LYS A 111 -11.54 -3.41 24.47
C LYS A 111 -11.67 -2.17 25.35
N LEU A 112 -12.46 -1.20 24.91
CA LEU A 112 -12.71 0.01 25.69
C LEU A 112 -13.58 -0.31 26.90
N ALA A 113 -13.06 -0.06 28.09
CA ALA A 113 -13.75 -0.32 29.35
C ALA A 113 -15.03 0.52 29.50
N GLU A 114 -15.03 1.74 28.97
CA GLU A 114 -16.11 2.73 29.07
C GLU A 114 -17.39 2.34 28.33
N GLY A 115 -17.35 1.40 27.43
CA GLY A 115 -18.54 1.02 26.65
C GLY A 115 -18.51 -0.41 26.15
N GLY A 116 -17.47 -1.16 26.49
CA GLY A 116 -17.29 -2.53 26.01
C GLY A 116 -17.06 -2.61 24.50
N MET A 117 -16.80 -1.48 23.81
CA MET A 117 -16.46 -1.44 22.39
C MET A 117 -15.09 -2.06 22.16
N ASN A 118 -14.97 -2.91 21.17
CA ASN A 118 -13.71 -3.50 20.74
C ASN A 118 -13.35 -3.09 19.30
N PHE A 119 -12.18 -3.50 18.83
CA PHE A 119 -11.67 -3.16 17.50
C PHE A 119 -12.68 -3.51 16.38
N TRP A 120 -13.29 -4.71 16.44
CA TRP A 120 -14.20 -5.19 15.39
C TRP A 120 -15.56 -4.48 15.36
N ASP A 121 -15.89 -3.70 16.38
CA ASP A 121 -17.09 -2.85 16.34
C ASP A 121 -16.91 -1.65 15.39
N ARG A 122 -15.67 -1.28 15.11
CA ARG A 122 -15.33 -0.13 14.25
C ARG A 122 -14.71 -0.53 12.91
N PHE A 123 -14.37 -1.80 12.70
CA PHE A 123 -13.85 -2.34 11.45
C PHE A 123 -14.69 -3.50 10.95
N GLN A 124 -15.18 -3.40 9.72
CA GLN A 124 -15.77 -4.53 9.02
C GLN A 124 -14.66 -5.35 8.37
N LEU A 125 -14.22 -6.42 9.05
CA LEU A 125 -13.25 -7.34 8.47
C LEU A 125 -13.81 -8.00 7.21
N VAL A 126 -13.07 -7.91 6.12
CA VAL A 126 -13.34 -8.58 4.84
C VAL A 126 -12.15 -9.47 4.51
N PRO A 127 -12.23 -10.78 4.84
CA PRO A 127 -11.21 -11.74 4.43
C PRO A 127 -11.09 -11.78 2.90
N VAL A 128 -9.86 -11.67 2.38
CA VAL A 128 -9.64 -11.74 0.93
C VAL A 128 -8.76 -12.94 0.57
N GLY A 129 -9.09 -13.57 -0.56
CA GLY A 129 -8.31 -14.64 -1.18
C GLY A 129 -7.44 -14.09 -2.31
N ALA A 130 -7.56 -14.67 -3.50
CA ALA A 130 -6.83 -14.24 -4.68
C ALA A 130 -7.38 -12.94 -5.31
N HIS A 131 -8.63 -12.59 -5.01
CA HIS A 131 -9.32 -11.42 -5.60
C HIS A 131 -10.34 -10.85 -4.62
N PHE A 132 -10.66 -9.56 -4.78
CA PHE A 132 -11.82 -8.95 -4.15
C PHE A 132 -12.37 -7.80 -5.01
N TRP A 133 -13.65 -7.47 -4.79
CA TRP A 133 -14.30 -6.33 -5.40
C TRP A 133 -14.48 -5.18 -4.40
N HIS A 134 -14.15 -3.98 -4.83
CA HIS A 134 -14.44 -2.76 -4.09
C HIS A 134 -14.89 -1.65 -5.05
N VAL A 135 -16.01 -1.01 -4.78
CA VAL A 135 -16.63 0.07 -5.58
C VAL A 135 -16.69 -0.22 -7.10
N GLY A 136 -16.95 -1.49 -7.46
CA GLY A 136 -17.01 -1.92 -8.85
C GLY A 136 -15.65 -2.17 -9.52
N LEU A 137 -14.56 -2.11 -8.77
CA LEU A 137 -13.20 -2.42 -9.22
C LEU A 137 -12.77 -3.80 -8.72
N LEU A 138 -12.17 -4.60 -9.59
CA LEU A 138 -11.60 -5.90 -9.26
C LEU A 138 -10.12 -5.76 -8.94
N PHE A 139 -9.72 -6.26 -7.79
CA PHE A 139 -8.33 -6.30 -7.34
C PHE A 139 -7.81 -7.72 -7.27
N ASP A 140 -6.60 -7.93 -7.77
CA ASP A 140 -5.82 -9.14 -7.60
C ASP A 140 -5.00 -9.06 -6.31
N VAL A 141 -4.93 -10.17 -5.56
CA VAL A 141 -4.10 -10.28 -4.35
C VAL A 141 -3.17 -11.47 -4.52
N PHE A 142 -1.89 -11.26 -4.31
CA PHE A 142 -0.87 -12.28 -4.52
C PHE A 142 0.17 -12.25 -3.39
N ALA A 143 0.68 -13.43 -3.02
CA ALA A 143 1.75 -13.53 -2.04
C ALA A 143 3.07 -13.00 -2.61
N VAL A 144 3.85 -12.32 -1.76
CA VAL A 144 5.17 -11.79 -2.06
C VAL A 144 6.24 -12.42 -1.15
N SER A 145 7.50 -12.09 -1.40
CA SER A 145 8.63 -12.71 -0.72
C SER A 145 9.17 -11.82 0.40
N HIS A 146 8.42 -11.75 1.51
CA HIS A 146 8.80 -10.98 2.69
C HIS A 146 8.60 -11.83 3.94
N HIS A 147 9.66 -12.04 4.75
CA HIS A 147 9.69 -12.95 5.91
C HIS A 147 9.19 -14.37 5.61
N GLY A 148 8.15 -14.83 6.33
CA GLY A 148 7.63 -16.19 6.23
C GLY A 148 6.73 -16.45 5.02
N TYR A 149 6.43 -17.71 4.78
CA TYR A 149 5.55 -18.13 3.70
C TYR A 149 4.14 -17.53 3.87
N ARG A 150 3.65 -16.82 2.85
CA ARG A 150 2.33 -16.16 2.84
C ARG A 150 2.10 -15.20 4.04
N ALA A 151 3.15 -14.53 4.47
CA ALA A 151 3.07 -13.53 5.54
C ALA A 151 2.88 -12.10 5.00
N ALA A 152 3.11 -11.87 3.70
CA ALA A 152 2.94 -10.58 3.04
C ALA A 152 2.34 -10.75 1.64
N PHE A 153 1.61 -9.74 1.19
CA PHE A 153 0.84 -9.76 -0.04
C PHE A 153 0.95 -8.43 -0.78
N GLY A 154 0.96 -8.52 -2.11
CA GLY A 154 0.79 -7.39 -2.99
C GLY A 154 -0.66 -7.28 -3.47
N LEU A 155 -0.96 -6.13 -4.05
CA LEU A 155 -2.24 -5.76 -4.63
C LEU A 155 -2.04 -5.35 -6.09
N GLY A 156 -2.93 -5.77 -6.99
CA GLY A 156 -2.88 -5.38 -8.39
C GLY A 156 -4.26 -5.09 -8.97
N MET A 157 -4.26 -4.38 -10.08
CA MET A 157 -5.41 -4.20 -10.95
C MET A 157 -4.96 -4.39 -12.39
N GLN A 158 -5.49 -5.41 -13.05
CA GLN A 158 -5.10 -5.76 -14.41
C GLN A 158 -5.19 -4.57 -15.37
N GLY A 159 -4.14 -4.33 -16.16
CA GLY A 159 -4.03 -3.23 -17.09
C GLY A 159 -3.86 -1.85 -16.46
N ARG A 160 -3.65 -1.77 -15.15
CA ARG A 160 -3.50 -0.51 -14.41
C ARG A 160 -2.21 -0.46 -13.59
N PHE A 161 -2.14 -1.22 -12.52
CA PHE A 161 -1.00 -1.18 -11.61
C PHE A 161 -0.76 -2.48 -10.85
N VAL A 162 0.45 -2.61 -10.34
CA VAL A 162 0.85 -3.56 -9.32
C VAL A 162 1.51 -2.80 -8.17
N TYR A 163 1.09 -3.05 -6.94
CA TYR A 163 1.68 -2.57 -5.69
C TYR A 163 2.20 -3.78 -4.93
N THR A 164 3.52 -3.87 -4.74
CA THR A 164 4.12 -5.11 -4.23
C THR A 164 3.91 -5.31 -2.72
N GLY A 165 3.71 -4.24 -1.93
CA GLY A 165 4.03 -4.30 -0.52
C GLY A 165 5.53 -4.52 -0.34
N ASP A 166 5.94 -4.91 0.85
CA ASP A 166 7.32 -5.24 1.15
C ASP A 166 7.71 -6.59 0.55
N THR A 167 8.84 -6.65 -0.14
CA THR A 167 9.25 -7.86 -0.83
C THR A 167 10.74 -7.88 -1.22
N ARG A 168 11.30 -9.07 -1.28
CA ARG A 168 12.47 -9.35 -2.10
C ARG A 168 12.06 -9.44 -3.57
N PRO A 169 13.00 -9.58 -4.54
CA PRO A 169 12.63 -9.75 -5.95
C PRO A 169 11.66 -10.91 -6.18
N ILE A 170 10.62 -10.67 -6.98
CA ILE A 170 9.54 -11.61 -7.28
C ILE A 170 9.27 -11.71 -8.80
N PRO A 171 10.28 -12.08 -9.62
CA PRO A 171 10.17 -12.03 -11.07
C PRO A 171 9.02 -12.86 -11.63
N GLU A 172 8.75 -14.06 -11.08
CA GLU A 172 7.68 -14.94 -11.55
C GLU A 172 6.28 -14.34 -11.25
N VAL A 173 6.13 -13.65 -10.12
CA VAL A 173 4.89 -12.98 -9.76
C VAL A 173 4.65 -11.79 -10.68
N LEU A 174 5.66 -10.95 -10.89
CA LEU A 174 5.55 -9.79 -11.78
C LEU A 174 5.39 -10.19 -13.24
N ALA A 175 5.96 -11.32 -13.69
CA ALA A 175 5.70 -11.86 -15.01
C ALA A 175 4.22 -12.18 -15.25
N ARG A 176 3.48 -12.52 -14.18
CA ARG A 176 2.04 -12.79 -14.24
C ARG A 176 1.18 -11.53 -14.07
N PHE A 177 1.45 -10.73 -13.05
CA PHE A 177 0.58 -9.63 -12.64
C PHE A 177 0.94 -8.28 -13.26
N ALA A 178 2.11 -8.17 -13.90
CA ALA A 178 2.56 -6.99 -14.63
C ALA A 178 2.78 -7.26 -16.13
N ALA A 179 2.04 -8.23 -16.70
CA ALA A 179 2.21 -8.69 -18.08
C ALA A 179 1.62 -7.72 -19.13
N ASN A 180 0.64 -6.88 -18.76
CA ASN A 180 -0.13 -6.05 -19.69
C ASN A 180 0.30 -4.57 -19.68
N GLY A 181 1.53 -4.27 -19.27
CA GLY A 181 2.05 -2.91 -19.24
C GLY A 181 1.74 -2.13 -17.97
N GLU A 182 1.27 -2.79 -16.91
CA GLU A 182 1.01 -2.17 -15.62
C GLU A 182 2.22 -1.40 -15.09
N VAL A 183 2.00 -0.24 -14.47
CA VAL A 183 3.00 0.40 -13.63
C VAL A 183 3.21 -0.44 -12.37
N VAL A 184 4.45 -0.61 -11.94
CA VAL A 184 4.78 -1.42 -10.77
C VAL A 184 5.38 -0.54 -9.68
N PHE A 185 4.64 -0.35 -8.60
CA PHE A 185 5.12 0.26 -7.38
C PHE A 185 5.82 -0.83 -6.56
N HIS A 186 7.14 -0.68 -6.38
CA HIS A 186 7.99 -1.74 -5.84
C HIS A 186 8.78 -1.27 -4.63
N ASP A 187 8.79 -2.09 -3.57
CA ASP A 187 9.69 -1.94 -2.42
C ASP A 187 11.16 -1.92 -2.88
N CYS A 188 11.93 -0.94 -2.42
CA CYS A 188 13.36 -0.89 -2.71
C CYS A 188 14.13 -0.10 -1.66
N ALA A 189 15.10 -0.75 -1.02
CA ALA A 189 16.19 -0.13 -0.29
C ALA A 189 17.39 0.15 -1.21
N LEU A 190 18.37 0.92 -0.77
CA LEU A 190 19.62 1.06 -1.52
C LEU A 190 20.35 -0.28 -1.60
N ASP A 191 20.56 -0.90 -0.45
CA ASP A 191 21.20 -2.21 -0.32
C ASP A 191 20.17 -3.30 0.01
N ALA A 192 20.34 -4.48 -0.61
CA ALA A 192 19.50 -5.64 -0.34
C ALA A 192 19.67 -6.13 1.10
N ASN A 193 18.58 -6.64 1.66
CA ASN A 193 18.62 -7.34 2.93
C ASN A 193 17.71 -8.59 2.88
N PRO A 194 17.70 -9.45 3.90
CA PRO A 194 16.89 -10.68 3.86
C PRO A 194 15.38 -10.50 3.68
N SER A 195 14.87 -9.27 3.82
CA SER A 195 13.43 -8.97 3.77
C SER A 195 13.02 -8.05 2.61
N HIS A 196 13.96 -7.27 2.07
CA HIS A 196 13.69 -6.21 1.10
C HIS A 196 14.62 -6.29 -0.13
N THR A 197 14.13 -5.77 -1.25
CA THR A 197 14.86 -5.65 -2.50
C THR A 197 15.88 -4.52 -2.42
N GLY A 198 17.13 -4.78 -2.83
CA GLY A 198 18.12 -3.72 -3.07
C GLY A 198 18.14 -3.27 -4.52
N SER A 199 18.67 -2.05 -4.77
CA SER A 199 18.73 -1.48 -6.11
C SER A 199 19.48 -2.37 -7.11
N ALA A 200 20.55 -3.04 -6.69
CA ALA A 200 21.29 -3.99 -7.53
C ALA A 200 20.49 -5.24 -7.91
N ASP A 201 19.56 -5.68 -7.06
CA ASP A 201 18.70 -6.82 -7.34
C ASP A 201 17.71 -6.53 -8.46
N LEU A 202 17.23 -5.28 -8.58
CA LEU A 202 16.32 -4.89 -9.65
C LEU A 202 16.96 -5.12 -11.03
N ALA A 203 18.23 -4.71 -11.18
CA ALA A 203 18.96 -4.92 -12.44
C ALA A 203 19.26 -6.38 -12.73
N LYS A 204 19.47 -7.18 -11.69
CA LYS A 204 19.79 -8.61 -11.79
C LYS A 204 18.56 -9.47 -12.08
N CYS A 205 17.42 -9.14 -11.46
CA CYS A 205 16.24 -10.00 -11.44
C CYS A 205 15.17 -9.61 -12.46
N TYR A 206 15.17 -8.34 -12.94
CA TYR A 206 14.12 -7.83 -13.81
C TYR A 206 14.64 -7.38 -15.18
N SER A 207 13.87 -7.66 -16.24
CA SER A 207 14.17 -7.19 -17.59
C SER A 207 14.12 -5.65 -17.67
N GLN A 208 14.79 -5.06 -18.65
CA GLN A 208 14.75 -3.61 -18.86
C GLN A 208 13.32 -3.09 -19.01
N GLY A 209 12.49 -3.74 -19.83
CA GLY A 209 11.10 -3.32 -20.04
C GLY A 209 10.23 -3.37 -18.79
N LEU A 210 10.55 -4.22 -17.80
CA LEU A 210 9.89 -4.17 -16.49
C LEU A 210 10.46 -3.04 -15.64
N ARG A 211 11.78 -2.86 -15.62
CA ARG A 211 12.45 -1.78 -14.86
C ARG A 211 11.99 -0.39 -15.29
N ASP A 212 11.74 -0.17 -16.58
CA ASP A 212 11.23 1.11 -17.11
C ASP A 212 9.84 1.47 -16.56
N ARG A 213 9.10 0.49 -15.99
CA ARG A 213 7.78 0.66 -15.41
C ARG A 213 7.77 0.67 -13.89
N LEU A 214 8.94 0.52 -13.23
CA LEU A 214 9.03 0.58 -11.78
C LEU A 214 8.91 2.01 -11.27
N VAL A 215 8.24 2.16 -10.14
CA VAL A 215 8.25 3.32 -9.25
C VAL A 215 8.63 2.80 -7.86
N LEU A 216 9.76 3.23 -7.36
CA LEU A 216 10.34 2.71 -6.11
C LEU A 216 9.82 3.48 -4.89
N TYR A 217 9.54 2.78 -3.82
CA TYR A 217 9.15 3.32 -2.52
C TYR A 217 9.73 2.44 -1.39
N HIS A 218 9.46 2.75 -0.12
CA HIS A 218 9.92 2.03 1.07
C HIS A 218 11.43 2.15 1.32
N TYR A 219 12.01 3.27 0.94
CA TYR A 219 13.44 3.58 1.13
C TYR A 219 13.69 4.35 2.43
N GLU A 220 14.98 4.45 2.82
CA GLU A 220 15.42 4.87 4.15
C GLU A 220 15.46 6.39 4.33
N SER A 221 15.79 7.16 3.27
CA SER A 221 16.00 8.60 3.37
C SER A 221 15.85 9.32 2.03
N PRO A 222 15.73 10.66 2.02
CA PRO A 222 15.76 11.46 0.79
C PRO A 222 17.03 11.24 -0.03
N GLU A 223 18.19 11.05 0.62
CA GLU A 223 19.47 10.77 -0.05
C GLU A 223 19.41 9.42 -0.79
N THR A 224 18.78 8.41 -0.19
CA THR A 224 18.53 7.12 -0.86
C THR A 224 17.68 7.32 -2.11
N ALA A 225 16.62 8.13 -2.03
CA ALA A 225 15.81 8.45 -3.20
C ALA A 225 16.63 9.08 -4.34
N ASP A 226 17.53 10.01 -4.01
CA ASP A 226 18.40 10.65 -5.00
C ASP A 226 19.38 9.66 -5.62
N MET A 227 19.95 8.75 -4.83
CA MET A 227 20.80 7.68 -5.34
C MET A 227 20.05 6.72 -6.28
N LEU A 228 18.82 6.37 -5.97
CA LEU A 228 17.97 5.53 -6.81
C LEU A 228 17.61 6.26 -8.13
N ARG A 229 17.31 7.55 -8.07
CA ARG A 229 17.09 8.40 -9.27
C ARG A 229 18.34 8.49 -10.14
N ALA A 230 19.51 8.65 -9.53
CA ALA A 230 20.80 8.69 -10.25
C ALA A 230 21.10 7.37 -11.00
N GLN A 231 20.53 6.25 -10.53
CA GLN A 231 20.57 4.95 -11.22
C GLN A 231 19.51 4.82 -12.35
N GLY A 232 18.69 5.87 -12.59
CA GLY A 232 17.67 5.92 -13.64
C GLY A 232 16.29 5.42 -13.23
N TYR A 233 16.04 5.12 -11.95
CA TYR A 233 14.72 4.71 -11.49
C TYR A 233 13.80 5.90 -11.21
N ARG A 234 12.51 5.69 -11.41
CA ARG A 234 11.47 6.57 -10.87
C ARG A 234 11.28 6.23 -9.39
N VAL A 235 11.15 7.27 -8.56
CA VAL A 235 11.02 7.13 -7.12
C VAL A 235 9.79 7.90 -6.68
N ALA A 236 8.93 7.27 -5.89
CA ALA A 236 7.78 7.93 -5.27
C ALA A 236 8.24 8.90 -4.17
N GLU A 237 7.45 9.92 -3.90
CA GLU A 237 7.66 10.88 -2.80
C GLU A 237 6.35 11.08 -2.04
N PRO A 238 6.39 11.50 -0.77
CA PRO A 238 5.18 11.82 -0.03
C PRO A 238 4.34 12.89 -0.76
N GLY A 239 3.03 12.66 -0.87
CA GLY A 239 2.09 13.54 -1.56
C GLY A 239 2.03 13.40 -3.08
N VAL A 240 2.99 12.71 -3.72
CA VAL A 240 3.00 12.52 -5.18
C VAL A 240 1.91 11.55 -5.62
N CYS A 241 1.29 11.87 -6.76
CA CYS A 241 0.23 11.10 -7.39
C CYS A 241 0.65 10.61 -8.78
N PHE A 242 0.28 9.38 -9.12
CA PHE A 242 0.55 8.76 -10.41
C PHE A 242 -0.76 8.44 -11.12
N ASP A 243 -0.90 8.86 -12.37
CA ASP A 243 -2.04 8.46 -13.20
C ASP A 243 -1.91 6.97 -13.58
N LEU A 244 -3.00 6.23 -13.38
CA LEU A 244 -3.10 4.81 -13.74
C LEU A 244 -3.88 4.68 -15.05
N ALA A 245 -3.27 5.06 -16.17
CA ALA A 245 -3.92 4.97 -17.48
C ALA A 245 -4.30 3.52 -17.83
N SER A 246 -5.43 3.32 -18.52
CA SER A 246 -5.82 2.03 -19.06
C SER A 246 -4.95 1.67 -20.27
N GLY A 247 -4.18 0.61 -20.14
CA GLY A 247 -3.62 -0.21 -21.22
C GLY A 247 -2.76 0.45 -22.30
N GLY A 248 -1.46 0.18 -22.29
CA GLY A 248 -0.70 -0.10 -23.53
C GLY A 248 -0.40 1.03 -24.48
N SER A 249 -0.28 2.27 -24.04
CA SER A 249 0.52 3.24 -24.80
C SER A 249 2.00 3.02 -24.44
N ALA A 250 2.79 2.59 -25.41
CA ALA A 250 4.26 2.44 -25.29
C ALA A 250 4.96 3.78 -24.95
N ASP A 251 4.23 4.88 -24.96
CA ASP A 251 4.64 6.23 -24.57
C ASP A 251 4.10 6.62 -23.17
N GLY A 252 4.06 5.68 -22.25
CA GLY A 252 3.56 5.88 -20.90
C GLY A 252 4.32 6.96 -20.14
N HIS A 253 4.09 8.20 -20.49
CA HIS A 253 4.37 9.33 -19.62
C HIS A 253 3.39 9.27 -18.44
N LEU A 254 3.77 8.51 -17.40
CA LEU A 254 3.17 8.67 -16.09
C LEU A 254 3.35 10.15 -15.70
N ARG A 255 2.29 10.94 -15.88
CA ARG A 255 2.34 12.35 -15.50
C ARG A 255 2.33 12.40 -13.96
N ARG A 256 3.40 12.97 -13.42
CA ARG A 256 3.41 13.43 -12.02
C ARG A 256 2.38 14.57 -11.95
N VAL A 257 1.29 14.33 -11.23
CA VAL A 257 0.29 15.38 -10.94
C VAL A 257 0.73 16.02 -9.62
N VAL A 258 1.21 17.25 -9.72
CA VAL A 258 1.62 18.07 -8.56
C VAL A 258 0.42 18.52 -7.78
#